data_cb2de993b22eca02bb25a633dcbbe4c9
#
_entry.id   cb2de993b22eca02bb25a633dcbbe4c9
#
_cell.length_a   1.000
_cell.length_b   1.000
_cell.length_c   1.000
_cell.angle_alpha   90.00
_cell.angle_beta   90.00
_cell.angle_gamma   90.00
#
_symmetry.space_group_name_H-M   'P 1'
#
loop_
_entity.id
_entity.type
_entity.pdbx_description
1 polymer ?
#
loop_
_entity_poly.entity_id
_entity_poly.type
_entity_poly.pdbx_seq_one_letter_code
_entity_poly.pdbx_strand_id
1 'polypeptide(L)'
;MKKQVKKFMSALLACVMVAVSVIAFDMNPVHAASGAITEAKGWFETAYVKWTPVAGATGYNVYVKSASATDAAYVQLDDELIRKYPSYMRADALGLRAGDYVMKVVPVVSGKENASAAIVSNTMTVS
;
A
#
# COMPACT_ATOMS: atom_id res chain seq x y z
N MET A 1 -12.55 49.00 -17.56
CA MET A 1 -12.00 48.49 -16.31
C MET A 1 -12.78 47.36 -15.74
N LYS A 2 -13.99 47.63 -15.40
CA LYS A 2 -14.81 46.59 -14.81
C LYS A 2 -14.97 45.39 -15.69
N LYS A 3 -15.08 45.61 -16.96
CA LYS A 3 -15.24 44.50 -17.91
C LYS A 3 -14.04 43.61 -17.91
N GLN A 4 -12.88 44.15 -17.78
CA GLN A 4 -11.68 43.34 -17.77
C GLN A 4 -11.60 42.49 -16.54
N VAL A 5 -12.05 43.01 -15.44
CA VAL A 5 -12.07 42.26 -14.22
C VAL A 5 -12.96 41.05 -14.34
N LYS A 6 -14.12 41.25 -14.95
CA LYS A 6 -15.03 40.13 -15.13
C LYS A 6 -14.47 39.04 -15.99
N LYS A 7 -13.84 39.41 -17.08
CA LYS A 7 -13.21 38.44 -17.94
C LYS A 7 -12.14 37.69 -17.23
N PHE A 8 -11.41 38.38 -16.43
CA PHE A 8 -10.36 37.80 -15.68
C PHE A 8 -10.88 36.70 -14.75
N MET A 9 -11.94 37.04 -14.07
CA MET A 9 -12.51 36.08 -13.15
C MET A 9 -13.07 34.85 -13.86
N SER A 10 -13.63 35.06 -15.02
CA SER A 10 -14.12 33.91 -15.78
C SER A 10 -13.03 32.96 -16.17
N ALA A 11 -11.91 33.51 -16.61
CA ALA A 11 -10.80 32.68 -17.00
C ALA A 11 -10.27 31.91 -15.80
N LEU A 12 -10.19 32.54 -14.69
CA LEU A 12 -9.72 31.92 -13.49
C LEU A 12 -10.61 30.76 -13.10
N LEU A 13 -11.88 30.98 -13.18
CA LEU A 13 -12.84 29.97 -12.84
C LEU A 13 -12.68 28.73 -13.72
N ALA A 14 -12.48 28.95 -14.99
CA ALA A 14 -12.31 27.86 -15.91
C ALA A 14 -11.08 27.02 -15.56
N CYS A 15 -10.02 27.67 -15.20
CA CYS A 15 -8.79 26.96 -14.82
C CYS A 15 -9.01 26.10 -13.60
N VAL A 16 -9.72 26.60 -12.65
CA VAL A 16 -9.97 25.84 -11.43
C VAL A 16 -10.77 24.61 -11.74
N MET A 17 -11.77 24.73 -12.57
CA MET A 17 -12.59 23.59 -12.91
C MET A 17 -11.79 22.51 -13.62
N VAL A 18 -10.94 22.91 -14.51
CA VAL A 18 -10.11 21.96 -15.24
C VAL A 18 -9.19 21.21 -14.28
N ALA A 19 -8.61 21.94 -13.37
CA ALA A 19 -7.71 21.32 -12.42
C ALA A 19 -8.42 20.29 -11.57
N VAL A 20 -9.62 20.59 -11.15
CA VAL A 20 -10.39 19.66 -10.34
C VAL A 20 -10.71 18.39 -11.13
N SER A 21 -11.09 18.57 -12.38
CA SER A 21 -11.40 17.42 -13.22
C SER A 21 -10.19 16.52 -13.38
N VAL A 22 -9.05 17.10 -13.61
CA VAL A 22 -7.84 16.32 -13.79
C VAL A 22 -7.52 15.52 -12.55
N ILE A 23 -7.63 16.14 -11.41
CA ILE A 23 -7.34 15.46 -10.16
C ILE A 23 -8.24 14.25 -9.97
N ALA A 24 -9.52 14.44 -10.16
CA ALA A 24 -10.47 13.37 -9.96
C ALA A 24 -10.21 12.22 -10.92
N PHE A 25 -9.85 12.55 -12.12
CA PHE A 25 -9.62 11.57 -13.14
C PHE A 25 -8.34 10.78 -12.91
N ASP A 26 -7.31 11.43 -12.46
CA ASP A 26 -6.01 10.78 -12.30
C ASP A 26 -5.98 9.73 -11.21
N MET A 27 -6.79 9.89 -10.22
CA MET A 27 -6.72 8.98 -9.11
C MET A 27 -7.15 7.58 -9.46
N ASN A 28 -8.05 7.46 -10.40
CA ASN A 28 -8.59 6.15 -10.72
C ASN A 28 -7.56 5.17 -11.21
N PRO A 29 -6.77 5.50 -12.20
CA PRO A 29 -5.78 4.53 -12.67
C PRO A 29 -4.75 4.20 -11.61
N VAL A 30 -4.44 5.15 -10.76
CA VAL A 30 -3.48 4.89 -9.70
C VAL A 30 -4.02 3.85 -8.73
N HIS A 31 -5.28 3.94 -8.40
CA HIS A 31 -5.87 2.97 -7.50
C HIS A 31 -5.91 1.60 -8.11
N ALA A 32 -6.23 1.53 -9.37
CA ALA A 32 -6.30 0.26 -10.05
C ALA A 32 -4.93 -0.41 -10.12
N ALA A 33 -3.88 0.39 -10.12
CA ALA A 33 -2.53 -0.12 -10.21
C ALA A 33 -1.94 -0.49 -8.86
N SER A 34 -2.61 -0.17 -7.77
CA SER A 34 -2.06 -0.50 -6.46
C SER A 34 -2.02 -2.00 -6.28
N GLY A 35 -1.06 -2.45 -5.53
CA GLY A 35 -0.86 -3.86 -5.31
C GLY A 35 -2.00 -4.48 -4.54
N ALA A 36 -2.13 -5.76 -4.72
CA ALA A 36 -3.11 -6.55 -3.98
C ALA A 36 -2.41 -7.77 -3.40
N ILE A 37 -2.80 -8.12 -2.19
CA ILE A 37 -2.33 -9.36 -1.61
C ILE A 37 -3.06 -10.50 -2.31
N THR A 38 -2.31 -11.36 -2.97
CA THR A 38 -2.87 -12.46 -3.75
C THR A 38 -2.91 -13.75 -2.96
N GLU A 39 -2.08 -13.85 -1.94
CA GLU A 39 -2.06 -15.03 -1.09
C GLU A 39 -1.53 -14.65 0.29
N ALA A 40 -2.18 -15.14 1.34
CA ALA A 40 -1.74 -14.92 2.71
C ALA A 40 -2.10 -16.16 3.50
N LYS A 41 -1.08 -16.87 4.00
CA LYS A 41 -1.29 -18.14 4.70
C LYS A 41 -0.31 -18.29 5.84
N GLY A 42 -0.75 -19.03 6.84
CA GLY A 42 0.09 -19.47 7.93
C GLY A 42 0.28 -20.97 7.89
N TRP A 43 1.38 -21.42 8.43
CA TRP A 43 1.61 -22.82 8.66
C TRP A 43 2.50 -22.97 9.90
N PHE A 44 3.40 -23.92 9.93
CA PHE A 44 4.19 -24.17 11.12
C PHE A 44 5.19 -23.06 11.36
N GLU A 45 5.02 -22.35 12.47
CA GLU A 45 5.90 -21.26 12.91
C GLU A 45 6.16 -20.17 11.86
N THR A 46 5.29 -20.06 10.86
CA THR A 46 5.51 -19.16 9.73
C THR A 46 4.20 -18.61 9.21
N ALA A 47 4.23 -17.34 8.80
CA ALA A 47 3.15 -16.74 8.04
C ALA A 47 3.77 -16.03 6.84
N TYR A 48 3.12 -16.08 5.70
CA TYR A 48 3.64 -15.39 4.53
C TYR A 48 2.54 -14.71 3.75
N VAL A 49 2.95 -13.69 2.98
CA VAL A 49 2.07 -13.01 2.04
C VAL A 49 2.75 -12.91 0.69
N LYS A 50 1.94 -12.96 -0.34
CA LYS A 50 2.35 -12.65 -1.70
C LYS A 50 1.50 -11.49 -2.18
N TRP A 51 2.10 -10.60 -2.95
CA TRP A 51 1.35 -9.47 -3.51
C TRP A 51 1.88 -9.10 -4.88
N THR A 52 1.04 -8.43 -5.65
CA THR A 52 1.46 -7.92 -6.95
C THR A 52 2.28 -6.67 -6.76
N PRO A 53 3.34 -6.49 -7.56
CA PRO A 53 4.14 -5.26 -7.46
C PRO A 53 3.29 -4.02 -7.65
N VAL A 54 3.63 -2.98 -6.90
CA VAL A 54 2.93 -1.71 -6.95
C VAL A 54 3.65 -0.78 -7.91
N ALA A 55 2.92 -0.16 -8.81
CA ALA A 55 3.51 0.77 -9.78
C ALA A 55 4.20 1.92 -9.04
N GLY A 56 5.44 2.21 -9.42
CA GLY A 56 6.20 3.29 -8.83
C GLY A 56 6.90 2.95 -7.52
N ALA A 57 6.66 1.78 -6.97
CA ALA A 57 7.34 1.39 -5.74
C ALA A 57 8.78 1.02 -6.01
N THR A 58 9.67 1.53 -5.19
CA THR A 58 11.10 1.21 -5.24
C THR A 58 11.46 0.13 -4.23
N GLY A 59 10.56 -0.18 -3.31
CA GLY A 59 10.76 -1.20 -2.31
C GLY A 59 9.49 -1.37 -1.50
N TYR A 60 9.57 -2.22 -0.49
CA TYR A 60 8.43 -2.49 0.38
C TYR A 60 8.91 -2.68 1.81
N ASN A 61 8.13 -2.19 2.77
CA ASN A 61 8.30 -2.54 4.17
C ASN A 61 7.14 -3.44 4.55
N VAL A 62 7.45 -4.53 5.22
CA VAL A 62 6.43 -5.52 5.59
C VAL A 62 6.44 -5.68 7.11
N TYR A 63 5.26 -5.72 7.68
CA TYR A 63 5.07 -5.79 9.12
C TYR A 63 4.16 -6.96 9.48
N VAL A 64 4.34 -7.48 10.67
CA VAL A 64 3.49 -8.55 11.18
C VAL A 64 3.07 -8.24 12.61
N LYS A 65 1.86 -8.63 12.97
CA LYS A 65 1.39 -8.56 14.35
C LYS A 65 0.37 -9.66 14.60
N SER A 66 0.13 -9.93 15.89
CA SER A 66 -0.99 -10.77 16.28
C SER A 66 -2.28 -10.12 15.82
N ALA A 67 -3.21 -10.91 15.32
CA ALA A 67 -4.46 -10.38 14.78
C ALA A 67 -5.28 -9.63 15.84
N SER A 68 -5.16 -10.03 17.09
CA SER A 68 -5.90 -9.39 18.20
C SER A 68 -5.19 -8.18 18.78
N ALA A 69 -3.96 -7.90 18.37
CA ALA A 69 -3.20 -6.78 18.92
C ALA A 69 -3.55 -5.48 18.20
N THR A 70 -3.20 -4.36 18.84
CA THR A 70 -3.40 -3.04 18.22
C THR A 70 -2.34 -2.82 17.14
N ASP A 71 -2.55 -1.81 16.32
CA ASP A 71 -1.62 -1.49 15.24
C ASP A 71 -0.23 -1.10 15.74
N ALA A 72 -0.13 -0.64 16.98
CA ALA A 72 1.16 -0.33 17.57
C ALA A 72 2.04 -1.57 17.75
N ALA A 73 1.46 -2.75 17.69
CA ALA A 73 2.19 -3.99 17.87
C ALA A 73 2.84 -4.51 16.59
N TYR A 74 2.64 -3.87 15.46
CA TYR A 74 3.31 -4.29 14.23
C TYR A 74 4.82 -4.28 14.40
N VAL A 75 5.46 -5.34 13.93
CA VAL A 75 6.91 -5.48 13.94
C VAL A 75 7.36 -5.59 12.48
N GLN A 76 8.34 -4.79 12.11
CA GLN A 76 8.85 -4.79 10.75
C GLN A 76 9.72 -6.02 10.52
N LEU A 77 9.53 -6.65 9.37
CA LEU A 77 10.37 -7.77 8.95
C LEU A 77 11.68 -7.25 8.39
N ASP A 78 12.72 -8.07 8.51
CA ASP A 78 14.00 -7.75 7.87
C ASP A 78 13.85 -7.79 6.36
N ASP A 79 14.59 -6.93 5.68
CA ASP A 79 14.54 -6.85 4.23
C ASP A 79 14.87 -8.17 3.55
N GLU A 80 15.69 -8.98 4.16
CA GLU A 80 16.09 -10.27 3.61
C GLU A 80 14.92 -11.24 3.48
N LEU A 81 13.88 -11.01 4.23
CA LEU A 81 12.69 -11.84 4.19
C LEU A 81 11.72 -11.43 3.09
N ILE A 82 12.00 -10.33 2.40
CA ILE A 82 11.18 -9.84 1.31
C ILE A 82 11.88 -10.21 0.01
N ARG A 83 11.19 -10.99 -0.81
CA ARG A 83 11.78 -11.52 -2.04
C ARG A 83 10.98 -11.13 -3.25
N LYS A 84 11.69 -10.90 -4.34
CA LYS A 84 11.10 -10.54 -5.62
C LYS A 84 11.12 -11.74 -6.55
N TYR A 85 9.96 -12.04 -7.12
CA TYR A 85 9.80 -13.08 -8.13
C TYR A 85 9.33 -12.44 -9.42
N PRO A 86 9.33 -13.14 -10.55
CA PRO A 86 9.00 -12.52 -11.83
C PRO A 86 7.64 -11.83 -11.88
N SER A 87 6.63 -12.37 -11.22
CA SER A 87 5.29 -11.82 -11.29
C SER A 87 4.71 -11.40 -9.94
N TYR A 88 5.44 -11.57 -8.85
CA TYR A 88 4.92 -11.21 -7.52
C TYR A 88 6.06 -10.96 -6.55
N MET A 89 5.70 -10.36 -5.42
CA MET A 89 6.58 -10.22 -4.27
C MET A 89 6.09 -11.17 -3.18
N ARG A 90 7.00 -11.59 -2.32
CA ARG A 90 6.67 -12.46 -1.20
C ARG A 90 7.46 -12.06 0.04
N ALA A 91 6.84 -12.16 1.20
CA ALA A 91 7.52 -11.96 2.47
C ALA A 91 7.08 -13.04 3.44
N ASP A 92 8.05 -13.59 4.16
CA ASP A 92 7.82 -14.67 5.13
C ASP A 92 8.21 -14.18 6.52
N ALA A 93 7.26 -14.27 7.45
CA ALA A 93 7.53 -14.01 8.86
C ALA A 93 7.84 -15.34 9.53
N LEU A 94 9.05 -15.49 10.00
CA LEU A 94 9.55 -16.76 10.53
C LEU A 94 9.56 -16.76 12.06
N GLY A 95 9.52 -17.93 12.64
CA GLY A 95 9.67 -18.09 14.08
C GLY A 95 8.48 -17.57 14.88
N LEU A 96 7.29 -17.63 14.32
CA LEU A 96 6.08 -17.18 14.99
C LEU A 96 5.53 -18.29 15.88
N ARG A 97 4.99 -17.88 17.02
CA ARG A 97 4.28 -18.81 17.88
C ARG A 97 2.91 -19.14 17.28
N ALA A 98 2.35 -20.27 17.68
CA ALA A 98 1.01 -20.61 17.26
C ALA A 98 0.02 -19.50 17.61
N GLY A 99 -0.85 -19.16 16.67
CA GLY A 99 -1.84 -18.11 16.87
C GLY A 99 -2.24 -17.50 15.54
N ASP A 100 -3.06 -16.46 15.64
CA ASP A 100 -3.56 -15.76 14.46
C ASP A 100 -2.79 -14.45 14.25
N TYR A 101 -2.43 -14.19 13.01
CA TYR A 101 -1.61 -13.04 12.64
C TYR A 101 -2.16 -12.33 11.41
N VAL A 102 -1.81 -11.06 11.28
CA VAL A 102 -2.01 -10.30 10.05
C VAL A 102 -0.69 -9.69 9.65
N MET A 103 -0.50 -9.49 8.35
CA MET A 103 0.68 -8.84 7.82
C MET A 103 0.27 -7.63 7.01
N LYS A 104 1.10 -6.59 7.06
CA LYS A 104 0.86 -5.34 6.37
C LYS A 104 2.03 -5.07 5.43
N VAL A 105 1.73 -4.76 4.17
CA VAL A 105 2.72 -4.40 3.16
C VAL A 105 2.57 -2.93 2.85
N VAL A 106 3.66 -2.18 2.99
CA VAL A 106 3.66 -0.74 2.73
C VAL A 106 4.65 -0.46 1.60
N PRO A 107 4.19 0.03 0.45
CA PRO A 107 5.10 0.38 -0.63
C PRO A 107 5.99 1.54 -0.23
N VAL A 108 7.23 1.49 -0.69
CA VAL A 108 8.19 2.57 -0.49
C VAL A 108 8.41 3.25 -1.84
N VAL A 109 8.25 4.55 -1.87
CA VAL A 109 8.43 5.35 -3.08
C VAL A 109 9.45 6.43 -2.78
N SER A 110 10.54 6.46 -3.53
CA SER A 110 11.59 7.46 -3.35
C SER A 110 12.10 7.51 -1.90
N GLY A 111 12.25 6.35 -1.29
CA GLY A 111 12.81 6.24 0.05
C GLY A 111 11.83 6.49 1.18
N LYS A 112 10.57 6.72 0.88
CA LYS A 112 9.56 6.98 1.92
C LYS A 112 8.40 6.00 1.80
N GLU A 113 7.88 5.59 2.94
CA GLU A 113 6.70 4.75 2.96
C GLU A 113 5.49 5.51 2.44
N ASN A 114 4.73 4.87 1.57
CA ASN A 114 3.44 5.39 1.15
C ASN A 114 2.35 4.71 1.97
N ALA A 115 2.09 5.25 3.13
CA ALA A 115 1.16 4.66 4.08
C ALA A 115 -0.27 4.54 3.53
N SER A 116 -0.65 5.44 2.64
CA SER A 116 -1.99 5.39 2.08
C SER A 116 -2.20 4.23 1.12
N ALA A 117 -1.12 3.63 0.66
CA ALA A 117 -1.17 2.47 -0.22
C ALA A 117 -0.88 1.16 0.52
N ALA A 118 -0.82 1.20 1.84
CA ALA A 118 -0.61 -0.01 2.62
C ALA A 118 -1.74 -1.00 2.43
N ILE A 119 -1.40 -2.27 2.35
CA ILE A 119 -2.38 -3.35 2.24
C ILE A 119 -2.19 -4.31 3.39
N VAL A 120 -3.31 -4.77 3.94
CA VAL A 120 -3.30 -5.67 5.09
C VAL A 120 -3.91 -7.00 4.67
N SER A 121 -3.29 -8.08 5.10
CA SER A 121 -3.75 -9.42 4.77
C SER A 121 -5.00 -9.81 5.56
N ASN A 122 -5.64 -10.86 5.11
CA ASN A 122 -6.59 -11.58 5.95
C ASN A 122 -5.84 -12.20 7.14
N THR A 123 -6.60 -12.62 8.13
CA THR A 123 -6.03 -13.32 9.29
C THR A 123 -5.47 -14.68 8.86
N MET A 124 -4.26 -14.98 9.30
CA MET A 124 -3.56 -16.22 9.00
C MET A 124 -3.34 -16.97 10.31
N THR A 125 -3.55 -18.27 10.29
CA THR A 125 -3.34 -19.09 11.47
C THR A 125 -2.01 -19.81 11.36
N VAL A 126 -1.19 -19.65 12.40
CA VAL A 126 0.12 -20.28 12.52
C VAL A 126 0.02 -21.37 13.57
N SER A 127 0.54 -22.52 13.24
CA SER A 127 0.51 -23.68 14.15
C SER A 127 1.87 -23.98 14.79
#